data_47401e8c3ee6d2a1d6dceccb557dbd95
#
_entry.id   47401e8c3ee6d2a1d6dceccb557dbd95
#
_cell.length_a   1.000
_cell.length_b   1.000
_cell.length_c   1.000
_cell.angle_alpha   90.00
_cell.angle_beta   90.00
_cell.angle_gamma   90.00
#
_symmetry.space_group_name_H-M   'P 1'
#
loop_
_entity.id
_entity.type
_entity.pdbx_description
1 polymer ?
#
loop_
_entity_poly.entity_id
_entity_poly.type
_entity_poly.pdbx_seq_one_letter_code
_entity_poly.pdbx_strand_id
1 'polypeptide(L)'
;MSDHVFPKAFVFGVATSSYQIEGAVHEDGRGPSIWDTFCRTPGKVKDGDHGDVACDHYHRYPEDIALMQSLGVSAYRFSIAWPRIFPTGLETEPNAAGLDFYERLVDALIAAGITPWVTLYHWDLPQGLQDLGGWANRATVDAFVRFADAVSARLGGRVKHYITHNEPWCVAMLGHMNGEHAPGHKDWPEALAVVHHVLLSHGLAVPVLRAASPGCSVGITLNLVPGYPASPSSADADAMRHFDGFFNRWYLDPLYGRGYPEDMVTDYRALGRLPEGPLPFVHPEDLAAIAVPTDFLGINFYSRAILRSTTVPETENLPRTLAEPGPEARTDIGWEIYPDGLYDLLRRLAADYPATPLIITENGASYATTPSEDGGIHDAARLSYLDSHLRACHRAITAGVPLIGYFAWSLMDNFEWAYGYSQRFGIVWVDYATQARTLKDSALWYRDVARSGRIAPGSR
;
A
#
# COMPACT_ATOMS: atom_id res chain seq x y z
N MET A 1 -12.37 8.97 -31.61
CA MET A 1 -11.74 9.31 -30.33
C MET A 1 -10.24 9.15 -30.52
N SER A 2 -9.40 10.06 -29.99
CA SER A 2 -7.94 9.98 -30.11
C SER A 2 -7.39 8.99 -29.07
N ASP A 3 -6.23 8.37 -29.36
CA ASP A 3 -5.48 7.56 -28.39
C ASP A 3 -5.14 8.37 -27.14
N HIS A 4 -5.18 7.73 -25.97
CA HIS A 4 -4.65 8.30 -24.75
C HIS A 4 -3.16 7.95 -24.64
N VAL A 5 -2.28 8.91 -24.92
CA VAL A 5 -0.83 8.73 -24.94
C VAL A 5 -0.22 9.25 -23.65
N PHE A 6 0.45 8.40 -22.90
CA PHE A 6 1.16 8.76 -21.69
C PHE A 6 2.51 9.42 -22.00
N PRO A 7 3.05 10.26 -21.09
CA PRO A 7 4.41 10.80 -21.23
C PRO A 7 5.44 9.68 -21.41
N LYS A 8 6.46 9.91 -22.23
CA LYS A 8 7.50 8.89 -22.51
C LYS A 8 8.20 8.37 -21.25
N ALA A 9 8.32 9.21 -20.23
CA ALA A 9 8.94 8.86 -18.95
C ALA A 9 7.96 8.24 -17.94
N PHE A 10 6.69 8.02 -18.32
CA PHE A 10 5.69 7.44 -17.42
C PHE A 10 6.01 5.98 -17.12
N VAL A 11 6.05 5.63 -15.84
CA VAL A 11 6.41 4.28 -15.38
C VAL A 11 5.16 3.39 -15.40
N PHE A 12 5.21 2.29 -16.14
CA PHE A 12 4.25 1.20 -16.05
C PHE A 12 4.88 0.03 -15.30
N GLY A 13 4.35 -0.28 -14.13
CA GLY A 13 4.87 -1.32 -13.25
C GLY A 13 3.79 -2.28 -12.74
N VAL A 14 4.25 -3.27 -12.02
CA VAL A 14 3.42 -4.20 -11.23
C VAL A 14 3.92 -4.23 -9.80
N ALA A 15 3.03 -4.57 -8.85
CA ALA A 15 3.36 -4.56 -7.43
C ALA A 15 3.02 -5.89 -6.76
N THR A 16 3.76 -6.20 -5.69
CA THR A 16 3.50 -7.29 -4.74
C THR A 16 4.00 -6.91 -3.35
N SER A 17 3.72 -7.73 -2.34
CA SER A 17 4.35 -7.64 -1.02
C SER A 17 4.93 -8.99 -0.57
N SER A 18 5.95 -8.93 0.29
CA SER A 18 6.72 -10.09 0.73
C SER A 18 5.88 -11.20 1.35
N TYR A 19 5.09 -10.87 2.38
CA TYR A 19 4.30 -11.87 3.08
C TYR A 19 3.25 -12.54 2.17
N GLN A 20 2.71 -11.77 1.23
CA GLN A 20 1.64 -12.24 0.35
C GLN A 20 2.11 -13.22 -0.74
N ILE A 21 3.39 -13.19 -1.12
CA ILE A 21 3.88 -14.01 -2.24
C ILE A 21 5.08 -14.91 -1.94
N GLU A 22 5.95 -14.55 -1.00
CA GLU A 22 7.26 -15.20 -0.87
C GLU A 22 7.19 -16.66 -0.41
N GLY A 23 6.42 -16.94 0.63
CA GLY A 23 6.51 -18.23 1.33
C GLY A 23 7.85 -18.41 2.05
N ALA A 24 8.37 -19.64 2.09
CA ALA A 24 9.67 -19.99 2.69
C ALA A 24 9.85 -19.42 4.12
N VAL A 25 8.79 -19.46 4.94
CA VAL A 25 8.75 -18.77 6.24
C VAL A 25 9.69 -19.36 7.29
N HIS A 26 10.25 -20.55 7.04
CA HIS A 26 11.19 -21.23 7.94
C HIS A 26 12.59 -21.39 7.33
N GLU A 27 12.87 -20.72 6.19
CA GLU A 27 14.12 -20.88 5.47
C GLU A 27 15.08 -19.73 5.71
N ASP A 28 16.38 -20.02 5.59
CA ASP A 28 17.49 -19.05 5.64
C ASP A 28 17.47 -18.14 6.88
N GLY A 29 16.99 -18.68 8.01
CA GLY A 29 16.99 -17.96 9.30
C GLY A 29 15.93 -16.87 9.43
N ARG A 30 14.89 -16.84 8.57
CA ARG A 30 13.75 -15.95 8.75
C ARG A 30 13.05 -16.22 10.08
N GLY A 31 12.81 -15.14 10.84
CA GLY A 31 11.98 -15.19 12.05
C GLY A 31 10.49 -15.02 11.75
N PRO A 32 9.60 -15.26 12.73
CA PRO A 32 8.17 -15.03 12.57
C PRO A 32 7.85 -13.54 12.51
N SER A 33 6.90 -13.17 11.66
CA SER A 33 6.24 -11.88 11.67
C SER A 33 4.95 -11.90 12.49
N ILE A 34 4.37 -10.72 12.73
CA ILE A 34 3.04 -10.61 13.36
C ILE A 34 1.96 -11.31 12.53
N TRP A 35 2.11 -11.40 11.20
CA TRP A 35 1.17 -12.11 10.33
C TRP A 35 1.29 -13.62 10.46
N ASP A 36 2.49 -14.18 10.65
CA ASP A 36 2.67 -15.61 10.94
C ASP A 36 1.90 -16.00 12.21
N THR A 37 1.95 -15.16 13.25
CA THR A 37 1.23 -15.37 14.51
C THR A 37 -0.28 -15.17 14.34
N PHE A 38 -0.68 -14.12 13.65
CA PHE A 38 -2.09 -13.75 13.44
C PHE A 38 -2.84 -14.83 12.65
N CYS A 39 -2.26 -15.35 11.57
CA CYS A 39 -2.87 -16.41 10.76
C CYS A 39 -3.12 -17.71 11.55
N ARG A 40 -2.29 -17.98 12.56
CA ARG A 40 -2.45 -19.15 13.44
C ARG A 40 -3.47 -18.95 14.55
N THR A 41 -4.00 -17.73 14.69
CA THR A 41 -5.04 -17.43 15.67
C THR A 41 -6.41 -17.79 15.08
N PRO A 42 -7.17 -18.72 15.69
CA PRO A 42 -8.45 -19.17 15.14
C PRO A 42 -9.43 -18.03 14.85
N GLY A 43 -10.02 -18.04 13.65
CA GLY A 43 -11.05 -17.08 13.23
C GLY A 43 -10.53 -15.70 12.80
N LYS A 44 -9.21 -15.51 12.74
CA LYS A 44 -8.61 -14.24 12.30
C LYS A 44 -8.45 -14.14 10.79
N VAL A 45 -8.15 -15.24 10.13
CA VAL A 45 -8.04 -15.33 8.68
C VAL A 45 -9.06 -16.31 8.14
N LYS A 46 -9.69 -15.95 7.04
CA LYS A 46 -10.69 -16.80 6.36
C LYS A 46 -10.07 -18.17 6.03
N ASP A 47 -10.86 -19.22 6.26
CA ASP A 47 -10.50 -20.62 6.01
C ASP A 47 -9.23 -21.11 6.76
N GLY A 48 -8.68 -20.29 7.67
CA GLY A 48 -7.42 -20.58 8.36
C GLY A 48 -6.18 -20.49 7.45
N ASP A 49 -6.29 -19.79 6.35
CA ASP A 49 -5.20 -19.60 5.39
C ASP A 49 -4.00 -18.86 6.02
N HIS A 50 -2.81 -19.10 5.48
CA HIS A 50 -1.56 -18.49 5.94
C HIS A 50 -0.55 -18.35 4.80
N GLY A 51 0.47 -17.49 4.98
CA GLY A 51 1.49 -17.19 3.99
C GLY A 51 2.69 -18.14 3.93
N ASP A 52 2.63 -19.35 4.55
CA ASP A 52 3.80 -20.22 4.70
C ASP A 52 4.40 -20.66 3.36
N VAL A 53 3.56 -20.89 2.34
CA VAL A 53 3.95 -21.16 0.96
C VAL A 53 3.62 -19.98 0.05
N ALA A 54 2.47 -19.37 0.26
CA ALA A 54 1.95 -18.26 -0.54
C ALA A 54 2.00 -18.58 -2.05
N CYS A 55 2.79 -17.83 -2.82
CA CYS A 55 3.05 -18.06 -4.24
C CYS A 55 4.44 -18.67 -4.49
N ASP A 56 5.14 -19.08 -3.43
CA ASP A 56 6.50 -19.66 -3.52
C ASP A 56 7.48 -18.78 -4.32
N HIS A 57 7.28 -17.45 -4.25
CA HIS A 57 8.13 -16.49 -4.99
C HIS A 57 9.58 -16.56 -4.54
N TYR A 58 9.84 -16.91 -3.29
CA TYR A 58 11.20 -17.08 -2.76
C TYR A 58 12.05 -18.02 -3.63
N HIS A 59 11.47 -19.10 -4.13
CA HIS A 59 12.15 -20.05 -5.00
C HIS A 59 11.92 -19.75 -6.49
N ARG A 60 10.76 -19.17 -6.84
CA ARG A 60 10.30 -19.00 -8.23
C ARG A 60 10.49 -17.59 -8.78
N TYR A 61 11.18 -16.70 -8.07
CA TYR A 61 11.39 -15.33 -8.57
C TYR A 61 11.99 -15.26 -10.00
N PRO A 62 12.83 -16.21 -10.48
CA PRO A 62 13.31 -16.15 -11.87
C PRO A 62 12.18 -16.35 -12.89
N GLU A 63 11.21 -17.24 -12.60
CA GLU A 63 10.02 -17.44 -13.44
C GLU A 63 9.13 -16.21 -13.44
N ASP A 64 8.92 -15.61 -12.26
CA ASP A 64 8.10 -14.42 -12.10
C ASP A 64 8.73 -13.19 -12.78
N ILE A 65 10.06 -13.06 -12.77
CA ILE A 65 10.79 -12.04 -13.54
C ILE A 65 10.61 -12.26 -15.05
N ALA A 66 10.69 -13.49 -15.52
CA ALA A 66 10.46 -13.80 -16.93
C ALA A 66 9.04 -13.43 -17.38
N LEU A 67 8.03 -13.64 -16.50
CA LEU A 67 6.66 -13.16 -16.74
C LEU A 67 6.60 -11.63 -16.84
N MET A 68 7.22 -10.91 -15.90
CA MET A 68 7.29 -9.45 -15.96
C MET A 68 7.96 -8.93 -17.24
N GLN A 69 9.04 -9.58 -17.70
CA GLN A 69 9.66 -9.24 -18.99
C GLN A 69 8.69 -9.47 -20.15
N SER A 70 7.94 -10.59 -20.12
CA SER A 70 6.95 -10.90 -21.16
C SER A 70 5.81 -9.87 -21.19
N LEU A 71 5.48 -9.27 -20.05
CA LEU A 71 4.52 -8.17 -19.91
C LEU A 71 5.09 -6.83 -20.39
N GLY A 72 6.40 -6.69 -20.49
CA GLY A 72 7.05 -5.45 -20.91
C GLY A 72 6.90 -4.31 -19.91
N VAL A 73 6.69 -4.62 -18.63
CA VAL A 73 6.67 -3.61 -17.57
C VAL A 73 8.07 -3.08 -17.31
N SER A 74 8.19 -1.80 -17.02
CA SER A 74 9.47 -1.12 -16.81
C SER A 74 9.94 -1.15 -15.36
N ALA A 75 9.05 -1.48 -14.41
CA ALA A 75 9.35 -1.44 -12.98
C ALA A 75 8.58 -2.53 -12.21
N TYR A 76 9.19 -2.97 -11.13
CA TYR A 76 8.57 -3.89 -10.18
C TYR A 76 8.68 -3.33 -8.76
N ARG A 77 7.54 -3.12 -8.12
CA ARG A 77 7.43 -2.75 -6.71
C ARG A 77 7.24 -4.02 -5.88
N PHE A 78 8.13 -4.23 -4.92
CA PHE A 78 8.07 -5.35 -3.98
C PHE A 78 8.52 -4.90 -2.60
N SER A 79 8.14 -5.64 -1.55
CA SER A 79 8.60 -5.32 -0.21
C SER A 79 9.69 -6.28 0.27
N ILE A 80 10.47 -5.79 1.24
CA ILE A 80 11.49 -6.58 1.94
C ILE A 80 10.86 -7.14 3.22
N ALA A 81 10.87 -8.47 3.39
CA ALA A 81 10.43 -9.08 4.63
C ALA A 81 11.40 -8.72 5.77
N TRP A 82 10.97 -7.83 6.68
CA TRP A 82 11.79 -7.41 7.79
C TRP A 82 12.32 -8.60 8.62
N PRO A 83 11.49 -9.63 8.95
CA PRO A 83 11.98 -10.80 9.69
C PRO A 83 12.95 -11.70 8.91
N ARG A 84 13.19 -11.49 7.60
CA ARG A 84 14.31 -12.14 6.91
C ARG A 84 15.63 -11.44 7.20
N ILE A 85 15.59 -10.13 7.44
CA ILE A 85 16.79 -9.30 7.64
C ILE A 85 17.16 -9.25 9.14
N PHE A 86 16.17 -9.09 9.99
CA PHE A 86 16.31 -9.10 11.44
C PHE A 86 15.23 -10.03 12.02
N PRO A 87 15.54 -11.31 12.25
CA PRO A 87 14.56 -12.36 12.59
C PRO A 87 13.66 -12.05 13.78
N THR A 88 14.18 -11.37 14.81
CA THR A 88 13.40 -10.89 15.97
C THR A 88 13.20 -9.38 15.95
N GLY A 89 13.95 -8.65 15.11
CA GLY A 89 14.01 -7.20 15.08
C GLY A 89 14.95 -6.60 16.14
N LEU A 90 15.56 -7.43 16.98
CA LEU A 90 16.39 -7.01 18.13
C LEU A 90 17.89 -7.21 17.88
N GLU A 91 18.25 -7.90 16.80
CA GLU A 91 19.64 -8.18 16.45
C GLU A 91 20.39 -6.88 16.14
N THR A 92 21.69 -6.88 16.44
CA THR A 92 22.61 -5.79 16.06
C THR A 92 23.12 -5.96 14.63
N GLU A 93 23.24 -7.19 14.15
CA GLU A 93 23.72 -7.52 12.82
C GLU A 93 22.58 -8.14 11.98
N PRO A 94 22.47 -7.78 10.70
CA PRO A 94 21.46 -8.35 9.83
C PRO A 94 21.79 -9.81 9.45
N ASN A 95 20.76 -10.58 9.19
CA ASN A 95 20.87 -11.93 8.64
C ASN A 95 21.38 -11.87 7.19
N ALA A 96 22.59 -12.36 6.98
CA ALA A 96 23.25 -12.32 5.66
C ALA A 96 22.47 -13.09 4.60
N ALA A 97 21.90 -14.26 4.93
CA ALA A 97 21.15 -15.07 3.97
C ALA A 97 19.88 -14.35 3.46
N GLY A 98 19.20 -13.60 4.34
CA GLY A 98 18.07 -12.77 3.95
C GLY A 98 18.46 -11.63 3.01
N LEU A 99 19.57 -10.94 3.31
CA LEU A 99 20.11 -9.90 2.42
C LEU A 99 20.56 -10.47 1.06
N ASP A 100 21.19 -11.64 1.06
CA ASP A 100 21.65 -12.32 -0.17
C ASP A 100 20.47 -12.69 -1.08
N PHE A 101 19.31 -13.07 -0.53
CA PHE A 101 18.11 -13.32 -1.33
C PHE A 101 17.67 -12.05 -2.08
N TYR A 102 17.52 -10.92 -1.38
CA TYR A 102 17.10 -9.67 -2.03
C TYR A 102 18.16 -9.12 -2.97
N GLU A 103 19.44 -9.34 -2.71
CA GLU A 103 20.49 -8.99 -3.64
C GLU A 103 20.35 -9.76 -4.97
N ARG A 104 20.15 -11.08 -4.91
CA ARG A 104 19.92 -11.92 -6.10
C ARG A 104 18.66 -11.49 -6.86
N LEU A 105 17.57 -11.18 -6.15
CA LEU A 105 16.32 -10.69 -6.75
C LEU A 105 16.55 -9.36 -7.49
N VAL A 106 17.21 -8.40 -6.84
CA VAL A 106 17.51 -7.08 -7.42
C VAL A 106 18.43 -7.22 -8.65
N ASP A 107 19.46 -8.04 -8.57
CA ASP A 107 20.37 -8.27 -9.70
C ASP A 107 19.65 -8.90 -10.89
N ALA A 108 18.77 -9.87 -10.64
CA ALA A 108 17.97 -10.52 -11.68
C ALA A 108 16.97 -9.53 -12.34
N LEU A 109 16.34 -8.64 -11.56
CA LEU A 109 15.46 -7.60 -12.09
C LEU A 109 16.22 -6.64 -12.99
N ILE A 110 17.38 -6.15 -12.55
CA ILE A 110 18.22 -5.23 -13.33
C ILE A 110 18.69 -5.90 -14.61
N ALA A 111 19.14 -7.17 -14.54
CA ALA A 111 19.54 -7.94 -15.71
C ALA A 111 18.37 -8.13 -16.70
N ALA A 112 17.14 -8.18 -16.19
CA ALA A 112 15.92 -8.25 -16.99
C ALA A 112 15.47 -6.88 -17.55
N GLY A 113 16.15 -5.79 -17.22
CA GLY A 113 15.77 -4.43 -17.63
C GLY A 113 14.59 -3.86 -16.84
N ILE A 114 14.28 -4.42 -15.66
CA ILE A 114 13.17 -4.01 -14.80
C ILE A 114 13.73 -3.22 -13.62
N THR A 115 13.24 -1.99 -13.43
CA THR A 115 13.67 -1.13 -12.33
C THR A 115 13.06 -1.59 -10.99
N PRO A 116 13.89 -1.91 -9.97
CA PRO A 116 13.38 -2.28 -8.66
C PRO A 116 12.89 -1.04 -7.89
N TRP A 117 11.66 -1.14 -7.35
CA TRP A 117 11.05 -0.20 -6.41
C TRP A 117 10.85 -0.93 -5.09
N VAL A 118 11.63 -0.60 -4.10
CA VAL A 118 11.67 -1.32 -2.82
C VAL A 118 10.77 -0.65 -1.79
N THR A 119 9.78 -1.39 -1.31
CA THR A 119 9.01 -1.03 -0.13
C THR A 119 9.68 -1.67 1.10
N LEU A 120 10.07 -0.86 2.09
CA LEU A 120 10.74 -1.38 3.28
C LEU A 120 9.77 -2.08 4.20
N TYR A 121 8.60 -1.52 4.45
CA TYR A 121 7.61 -2.10 5.36
C TYR A 121 6.25 -2.28 4.70
N HIS A 122 5.81 -3.52 4.62
CA HIS A 122 4.48 -3.91 4.14
C HIS A 122 3.84 -4.91 5.13
N TRP A 123 3.74 -4.47 6.40
CA TRP A 123 2.97 -5.00 7.50
C TRP A 123 3.56 -6.21 8.23
N ASP A 124 4.70 -6.70 7.82
CA ASP A 124 5.35 -7.90 8.36
C ASP A 124 6.38 -7.59 9.47
N LEU A 125 5.94 -6.87 10.53
CA LEU A 125 6.75 -6.58 11.70
C LEU A 125 7.26 -7.89 12.35
N PRO A 126 8.56 -8.00 12.69
CA PRO A 126 9.07 -9.12 13.45
C PRO A 126 8.31 -9.32 14.75
N GLN A 127 7.91 -10.57 15.07
CA GLN A 127 7.16 -10.89 16.27
C GLN A 127 7.90 -10.49 17.54
N GLY A 128 9.23 -10.58 17.58
CA GLY A 128 10.01 -10.16 18.73
C GLY A 128 9.90 -8.67 19.06
N LEU A 129 9.73 -7.81 18.06
CA LEU A 129 9.39 -6.39 18.31
C LEU A 129 7.95 -6.24 18.83
N GLN A 130 7.01 -7.02 18.30
CA GLN A 130 5.62 -6.99 18.75
C GLN A 130 5.50 -7.42 20.22
N ASP A 131 6.25 -8.41 20.64
CA ASP A 131 6.29 -8.90 22.04
C ASP A 131 6.77 -7.82 23.02
N LEU A 132 7.46 -6.79 22.54
CA LEU A 132 7.86 -5.59 23.27
C LEU A 132 6.95 -4.37 23.05
N GLY A 133 5.78 -4.57 22.45
CA GLY A 133 4.78 -3.53 22.21
C GLY A 133 4.69 -3.04 20.75
N GLY A 134 5.51 -3.58 19.83
CA GLY A 134 5.43 -3.31 18.40
C GLY A 134 5.47 -1.81 18.08
N TRP A 135 4.66 -1.38 17.12
CA TRP A 135 4.57 0.03 16.74
C TRP A 135 4.00 0.96 17.83
N ALA A 136 3.33 0.43 18.86
CA ALA A 136 2.93 1.24 20.00
C ALA A 136 4.14 1.63 20.88
N ASN A 137 5.23 0.87 20.82
CA ASN A 137 6.50 1.18 21.47
C ASN A 137 7.38 2.03 20.56
N ARG A 138 7.74 3.24 21.01
CA ARG A 138 8.61 4.16 20.26
C ARG A 138 9.96 3.54 19.86
N ALA A 139 10.50 2.59 20.62
CA ALA A 139 11.76 1.91 20.29
C ALA A 139 11.72 1.17 18.94
N THR A 140 10.53 0.83 18.43
CA THR A 140 10.36 0.23 17.11
C THR A 140 10.75 1.20 15.98
N VAL A 141 10.68 2.51 16.23
CA VAL A 141 11.16 3.56 15.30
C VAL A 141 12.64 3.38 15.01
N ASP A 142 13.46 3.24 16.08
CA ASP A 142 14.91 3.05 15.94
C ASP A 142 15.24 1.71 15.29
N ALA A 143 14.48 0.66 15.61
CA ALA A 143 14.63 -0.64 14.97
C ALA A 143 14.34 -0.57 13.45
N PHE A 144 13.33 0.19 13.03
CA PHE A 144 13.04 0.40 11.62
C PHE A 144 14.16 1.18 10.91
N VAL A 145 14.71 2.20 11.55
CA VAL A 145 15.84 2.95 10.98
C VAL A 145 17.07 2.05 10.78
N ARG A 146 17.37 1.16 11.73
CA ARG A 146 18.44 0.13 11.56
C ARG A 146 18.14 -0.81 10.40
N PHE A 147 16.88 -1.24 10.26
CA PHE A 147 16.46 -2.09 9.15
C PHE A 147 16.64 -1.37 7.80
N ALA A 148 16.21 -0.11 7.70
CA ALA A 148 16.40 0.71 6.52
C ALA A 148 17.88 0.89 6.16
N ASP A 149 18.73 1.11 7.16
CA ASP A 149 20.18 1.22 6.99
C ASP A 149 20.79 -0.07 6.44
N ALA A 150 20.51 -1.22 7.05
CA ALA A 150 21.04 -2.51 6.63
C ALA A 150 20.64 -2.85 5.19
N VAL A 151 19.37 -2.64 4.83
CA VAL A 151 18.86 -2.88 3.47
C VAL A 151 19.53 -1.94 2.47
N SER A 152 19.58 -0.64 2.77
CA SER A 152 20.13 0.34 1.84
C SER A 152 21.67 0.28 1.74
N ALA A 153 22.37 -0.09 2.80
CA ALA A 153 23.80 -0.36 2.75
C ALA A 153 24.14 -1.52 1.80
N ARG A 154 23.30 -2.58 1.77
CA ARG A 154 23.51 -3.72 0.86
C ARG A 154 23.08 -3.44 -0.57
N LEU A 155 21.93 -2.80 -0.77
CA LEU A 155 21.27 -2.66 -2.06
C LEU A 155 21.43 -1.29 -2.71
N GLY A 156 21.89 -0.25 -1.98
CA GLY A 156 21.87 1.16 -2.39
C GLY A 156 22.70 1.50 -3.62
N GLY A 157 23.69 0.66 -3.98
CA GLY A 157 24.40 0.78 -5.25
C GLY A 157 23.52 0.55 -6.48
N ARG A 158 22.46 -0.24 -6.34
CA ARG A 158 21.59 -0.78 -7.39
C ARG A 158 20.16 -0.27 -7.30
N VAL A 159 19.57 -0.23 -6.11
CA VAL A 159 18.22 0.28 -5.88
C VAL A 159 18.25 1.80 -5.80
N LYS A 160 17.38 2.46 -6.58
CA LYS A 160 17.26 3.92 -6.62
C LYS A 160 15.85 4.44 -6.30
N HIS A 161 14.91 3.55 -5.96
CA HIS A 161 13.55 3.92 -5.59
C HIS A 161 13.15 3.19 -4.31
N TYR A 162 12.90 3.95 -3.24
CA TYR A 162 12.50 3.41 -1.94
C TYR A 162 11.15 3.99 -1.51
N ILE A 163 10.29 3.10 -1.01
CA ILE A 163 9.06 3.41 -0.30
C ILE A 163 9.27 2.96 1.14
N THR A 164 9.19 3.87 2.09
CA THR A 164 9.45 3.53 3.49
C THR A 164 8.36 2.64 4.07
N HIS A 165 7.10 3.07 3.96
CA HIS A 165 5.93 2.35 4.47
C HIS A 165 4.86 2.21 3.41
N ASN A 166 4.18 1.07 3.45
CA ASN A 166 2.89 0.88 2.79
C ASN A 166 1.76 1.11 3.79
N GLU A 167 0.90 2.07 3.49
CA GLU A 167 -0.40 2.29 4.12
C GLU A 167 -0.36 2.36 5.66
N PRO A 168 0.21 3.42 6.25
CA PRO A 168 0.19 3.63 7.69
C PRO A 168 -1.21 3.57 8.33
N TRP A 169 -2.27 3.91 7.55
CA TRP A 169 -3.64 3.77 7.99
C TRP A 169 -4.01 2.30 8.27
N CYS A 170 -3.67 1.39 7.37
CA CYS A 170 -3.93 -0.03 7.57
C CYS A 170 -3.15 -0.58 8.77
N VAL A 171 -1.89 -0.19 8.91
CA VAL A 171 -1.06 -0.59 10.06
C VAL A 171 -1.75 -0.18 11.37
N ALA A 172 -2.16 1.07 11.49
CA ALA A 172 -2.71 1.60 12.73
C ALA A 172 -4.18 1.22 12.92
N MET A 173 -5.03 1.47 11.93
CA MET A 173 -6.48 1.36 12.11
C MET A 173 -6.95 -0.09 12.00
N LEU A 174 -6.48 -0.85 11.03
CA LEU A 174 -6.86 -2.28 10.92
C LEU A 174 -6.11 -3.14 11.94
N GLY A 175 -4.84 -2.80 12.23
CA GLY A 175 -4.03 -3.59 13.16
C GLY A 175 -4.29 -3.29 14.63
N HIS A 176 -4.54 -2.03 14.99
CA HIS A 176 -4.56 -1.59 16.40
C HIS A 176 -5.89 -0.97 16.83
N MET A 177 -6.75 -0.46 15.91
CA MET A 177 -8.02 0.14 16.28
C MET A 177 -9.19 -0.85 16.22
N ASN A 178 -9.32 -1.63 15.12
CA ASN A 178 -10.44 -2.54 14.92
C ASN A 178 -10.06 -4.03 15.02
N GLY A 179 -8.77 -4.37 14.88
CA GLY A 179 -8.23 -5.71 15.04
C GLY A 179 -8.53 -6.68 13.90
N GLU A 180 -8.82 -6.16 12.71
CA GLU A 180 -9.02 -6.95 11.49
C GLU A 180 -7.70 -7.48 10.92
N HIS A 181 -6.59 -6.76 11.12
CA HIS A 181 -5.25 -7.15 10.71
C HIS A 181 -4.36 -7.42 11.92
N ALA A 182 -3.22 -8.04 11.67
CA ALA A 182 -2.18 -8.22 12.68
C ALA A 182 -1.71 -6.84 13.22
N PRO A 183 -1.43 -6.73 14.52
CA PRO A 183 -1.43 -7.74 15.58
C PRO A 183 -2.81 -8.08 16.16
N GLY A 184 -3.87 -7.37 15.77
CA GLY A 184 -5.25 -7.69 16.16
C GLY A 184 -5.73 -6.96 17.42
N HIS A 185 -5.13 -5.82 17.75
CA HIS A 185 -5.51 -4.99 18.89
C HIS A 185 -6.79 -4.17 18.61
N LYS A 186 -7.44 -3.69 19.67
CA LYS A 186 -8.66 -2.87 19.60
C LYS A 186 -8.56 -1.72 20.59
N ASP A 187 -7.67 -0.78 20.31
CA ASP A 187 -7.39 0.35 21.20
C ASP A 187 -7.16 1.63 20.38
N TRP A 188 -8.04 2.62 20.53
CA TRP A 188 -7.96 3.88 19.80
C TRP A 188 -6.74 4.75 20.18
N PRO A 189 -6.45 4.99 21.47
CA PRO A 189 -5.25 5.70 21.88
C PRO A 189 -3.96 5.05 21.35
N GLU A 190 -3.88 3.72 21.40
CA GLU A 190 -2.75 2.96 20.87
C GLU A 190 -2.63 3.18 19.36
N ALA A 191 -3.73 3.06 18.60
CA ALA A 191 -3.71 3.25 17.15
C ALA A 191 -3.20 4.64 16.75
N LEU A 192 -3.59 5.70 17.48
CA LEU A 192 -3.11 7.05 17.22
C LEU A 192 -1.61 7.21 17.49
N ALA A 193 -1.08 6.56 18.53
CA ALA A 193 0.35 6.53 18.80
C ALA A 193 1.11 5.73 17.71
N VAL A 194 0.54 4.62 17.24
CA VAL A 194 1.08 3.83 16.13
C VAL A 194 1.21 4.65 14.86
N VAL A 195 0.18 5.44 14.49
CA VAL A 195 0.30 6.36 13.33
C VAL A 195 1.53 7.24 13.48
N HIS A 196 1.69 7.86 14.65
CA HIS A 196 2.79 8.78 14.89
C HIS A 196 4.16 8.10 14.77
N HIS A 197 4.32 6.93 15.38
CA HIS A 197 5.59 6.20 15.35
C HIS A 197 5.93 5.69 13.93
N VAL A 198 4.94 5.24 13.17
CA VAL A 198 5.15 4.84 11.76
C VAL A 198 5.58 6.04 10.92
N LEU A 199 4.89 7.20 11.04
CA LEU A 199 5.28 8.42 10.31
C LEU A 199 6.64 8.95 10.77
N LEU A 200 6.96 8.90 12.07
CA LEU A 200 8.26 9.28 12.58
C LEU A 200 9.39 8.40 12.02
N SER A 201 9.17 7.08 11.99
CA SER A 201 10.15 6.15 11.43
C SER A 201 10.39 6.38 9.95
N HIS A 202 9.34 6.76 9.18
CA HIS A 202 9.49 7.24 7.80
C HIS A 202 10.47 8.41 7.75
N GLY A 203 10.18 9.47 8.51
CA GLY A 203 10.98 10.69 8.48
C GLY A 203 12.44 10.47 8.83
N LEU A 204 12.72 9.64 9.84
CA LEU A 204 14.08 9.31 10.27
C LEU A 204 14.81 8.36 9.31
N ALA A 205 14.09 7.51 8.56
CA ALA A 205 14.71 6.62 7.57
C ALA A 205 15.16 7.35 6.28
N VAL A 206 14.47 8.42 5.88
CA VAL A 206 14.79 9.13 4.62
C VAL A 206 16.26 9.59 4.52
N PRO A 207 16.85 10.28 5.51
CA PRO A 207 18.25 10.67 5.44
C PRO A 207 19.21 9.49 5.41
N VAL A 208 18.88 8.39 6.08
CA VAL A 208 19.69 7.15 6.09
C VAL A 208 19.71 6.52 4.70
N LEU A 209 18.56 6.37 4.07
CA LEU A 209 18.45 5.86 2.70
C LEU A 209 19.23 6.70 1.69
N ARG A 210 19.13 8.03 1.81
CA ARG A 210 19.88 8.97 0.93
C ARG A 210 21.38 8.88 1.12
N ALA A 211 21.84 8.66 2.35
CA ALA A 211 23.25 8.51 2.65
C ALA A 211 23.81 7.19 2.06
N ALA A 212 23.10 6.09 2.22
CA ALA A 212 23.51 4.76 1.74
C ALA A 212 23.32 4.58 0.22
N SER A 213 22.35 5.28 -0.39
CA SER A 213 22.04 5.22 -1.82
C SER A 213 21.99 6.61 -2.45
N PRO A 214 23.15 7.24 -2.72
CA PRO A 214 23.20 8.59 -3.30
C PRO A 214 22.41 8.68 -4.61
N GLY A 215 21.57 9.73 -4.71
CA GLY A 215 20.71 9.96 -5.87
C GLY A 215 19.46 9.07 -5.92
N CYS A 216 19.13 8.36 -4.84
CA CYS A 216 17.86 7.64 -4.76
C CYS A 216 16.67 8.61 -4.59
N SER A 217 15.51 8.15 -5.07
CA SER A 217 14.21 8.75 -4.80
C SER A 217 13.55 8.00 -3.64
N VAL A 218 13.10 8.73 -2.62
CA VAL A 218 12.46 8.18 -1.43
C VAL A 218 11.08 8.80 -1.26
N GLY A 219 10.06 7.95 -1.04
CA GLY A 219 8.69 8.36 -0.73
C GLY A 219 8.04 7.47 0.31
N ILE A 220 6.78 7.73 0.56
CA ILE A 220 5.88 6.92 1.37
C ILE A 220 4.61 6.62 0.55
N THR A 221 3.98 5.48 0.78
CA THR A 221 2.72 5.13 0.14
C THR A 221 1.55 5.21 1.11
N LEU A 222 0.53 5.97 0.74
CA LEU A 222 -0.71 6.09 1.49
C LEU A 222 -1.87 5.47 0.71
N ASN A 223 -2.74 4.73 1.41
CA ASN A 223 -4.06 4.38 0.90
C ASN A 223 -4.97 5.58 1.10
N LEU A 224 -5.43 6.19 0.02
CA LEU A 224 -6.24 7.39 0.06
C LEU A 224 -7.61 7.14 -0.58
N VAL A 225 -8.65 7.60 0.12
CA VAL A 225 -10.04 7.39 -0.29
C VAL A 225 -10.74 8.75 -0.40
N PRO A 226 -11.17 9.19 -1.59
CA PRO A 226 -11.96 10.39 -1.72
C PRO A 226 -13.36 10.16 -1.12
N GLY A 227 -13.74 11.05 -0.20
CA GLY A 227 -15.06 11.05 0.43
C GLY A 227 -16.02 11.97 -0.33
N TYR A 228 -17.28 11.54 -0.43
CA TYR A 228 -18.38 12.31 -1.00
C TYR A 228 -19.53 12.35 -0.01
N PRO A 229 -20.17 13.52 0.26
CA PRO A 229 -21.33 13.54 1.12
C PRO A 229 -22.52 12.85 0.44
N ALA A 230 -23.30 12.08 1.21
CA ALA A 230 -24.45 11.34 0.69
C ALA A 230 -25.60 12.27 0.26
N SER A 231 -25.68 13.47 0.85
CA SER A 231 -26.63 14.52 0.49
C SER A 231 -26.02 15.92 0.63
N PRO A 232 -26.70 16.99 0.15
CA PRO A 232 -26.25 18.37 0.33
C PRO A 232 -26.39 18.91 1.76
N SER A 233 -26.77 18.07 2.75
CA SER A 233 -26.93 18.48 4.13
C SER A 233 -25.59 18.86 4.77
N SER A 234 -25.61 19.81 5.71
CA SER A 234 -24.40 20.16 6.48
C SER A 234 -23.90 19.01 7.34
N ALA A 235 -24.79 18.14 7.81
CA ALA A 235 -24.47 16.95 8.58
C ALA A 235 -23.64 15.94 7.75
N ASP A 236 -24.07 15.66 6.50
CA ASP A 236 -23.32 14.75 5.61
C ASP A 236 -22.00 15.38 5.14
N ALA A 237 -21.99 16.71 4.93
CA ALA A 237 -20.75 17.43 4.64
C ALA A 237 -19.73 17.34 5.80
N ASP A 238 -20.19 17.41 7.05
CA ASP A 238 -19.33 17.26 8.23
C ASP A 238 -18.91 15.80 8.45
N ALA A 239 -19.78 14.81 8.17
CA ALA A 239 -19.42 13.41 8.15
C ALA A 239 -18.29 13.15 7.13
N MET A 240 -18.38 13.73 5.94
CA MET A 240 -17.31 13.65 4.92
C MET A 240 -16.02 14.33 5.39
N ARG A 241 -16.08 15.53 6.02
CA ARG A 241 -14.92 16.20 6.62
C ARG A 241 -14.23 15.31 7.66
N HIS A 242 -15.02 14.70 8.56
CA HIS A 242 -14.50 13.80 9.59
C HIS A 242 -13.83 12.56 8.98
N PHE A 243 -14.48 11.93 7.99
CA PHE A 243 -13.89 10.81 7.27
C PHE A 243 -12.59 11.19 6.58
N ASP A 244 -12.56 12.30 5.88
CA ASP A 244 -11.35 12.81 5.22
C ASP A 244 -10.23 13.11 6.22
N GLY A 245 -10.58 13.67 7.36
CA GLY A 245 -9.66 13.87 8.48
C GLY A 245 -9.07 12.56 8.98
N PHE A 246 -9.92 11.57 9.24
CA PHE A 246 -9.56 10.25 9.75
C PHE A 246 -8.73 9.43 8.75
N PHE A 247 -9.14 9.42 7.47
CA PHE A 247 -8.56 8.52 6.47
C PHE A 247 -7.38 9.14 5.72
N ASN A 248 -7.46 10.43 5.39
CA ASN A 248 -6.49 11.10 4.52
C ASN A 248 -5.62 12.13 5.27
N ARG A 249 -6.24 13.19 5.87
CA ARG A 249 -5.49 14.34 6.42
C ARG A 249 -4.67 14.02 7.65
N TRP A 250 -5.06 13.05 8.47
CA TRP A 250 -4.30 12.60 9.64
C TRP A 250 -2.90 12.09 9.28
N TYR A 251 -2.72 11.65 8.04
CA TYR A 251 -1.45 11.17 7.49
C TYR A 251 -0.77 12.22 6.60
N LEU A 252 -1.54 12.85 5.71
CA LEU A 252 -1.01 13.83 4.76
C LEU A 252 -0.48 15.09 5.45
N ASP A 253 -1.24 15.69 6.35
CA ASP A 253 -0.89 16.99 6.94
C ASP A 253 0.45 16.96 7.71
N PRO A 254 0.75 15.95 8.57
CA PRO A 254 2.06 15.84 9.20
C PRO A 254 3.20 15.67 8.21
N LEU A 255 3.04 14.85 7.16
CA LEU A 255 4.05 14.63 6.14
C LEU A 255 4.40 15.91 5.36
N TYR A 256 3.47 16.84 5.24
CA TYR A 256 3.65 18.12 4.56
C TYR A 256 3.86 19.31 5.53
N GLY A 257 4.21 19.03 6.79
CA GLY A 257 4.61 20.03 7.77
C GLY A 257 3.47 20.87 8.34
N ARG A 258 2.21 20.43 8.21
CA ARG A 258 1.04 21.12 8.75
C ARG A 258 0.67 20.67 10.18
N GLY A 259 1.36 19.65 10.71
CA GLY A 259 0.99 19.01 11.96
C GLY A 259 -0.29 18.16 11.83
N TYR A 260 -0.81 17.68 12.95
CA TYR A 260 -2.09 16.96 12.96
C TYR A 260 -3.27 17.93 12.81
N PRO A 261 -4.32 17.58 12.01
CA PRO A 261 -5.48 18.45 11.79
C PRO A 261 -6.17 18.82 13.11
N GLU A 262 -6.28 20.11 13.42
CA GLU A 262 -6.83 20.60 14.71
C GLU A 262 -8.31 20.21 14.90
N ASP A 263 -9.09 20.19 13.80
CA ASP A 263 -10.47 19.71 13.81
C ASP A 263 -10.56 18.26 14.24
N MET A 264 -9.65 17.40 13.77
CA MET A 264 -9.61 15.98 14.16
C MET A 264 -9.10 15.79 15.59
N VAL A 265 -8.14 16.60 16.05
CA VAL A 265 -7.71 16.57 17.45
C VAL A 265 -8.88 16.93 18.37
N THR A 266 -9.68 17.92 18.00
CA THR A 266 -10.90 18.31 18.71
C THR A 266 -11.92 17.17 18.72
N ASP A 267 -12.21 16.58 17.57
CA ASP A 267 -13.14 15.46 17.41
C ASP A 267 -12.69 14.24 18.27
N TYR A 268 -11.41 13.89 18.23
CA TYR A 268 -10.89 12.76 18.99
C TYR A 268 -10.91 12.97 20.50
N ARG A 269 -10.72 14.23 20.98
CA ARG A 269 -10.90 14.57 22.39
C ARG A 269 -12.35 14.44 22.80
N ALA A 270 -13.26 15.00 22.04
CA ALA A 270 -14.70 14.91 22.33
C ALA A 270 -15.21 13.45 22.33
N LEU A 271 -14.58 12.57 21.54
CA LEU A 271 -14.85 11.11 21.54
C LEU A 271 -14.07 10.34 22.63
N GLY A 272 -13.31 11.02 23.49
CA GLY A 272 -12.51 10.36 24.54
C GLY A 272 -11.33 9.53 24.02
N ARG A 273 -10.90 9.75 22.77
CA ARG A 273 -9.78 9.02 22.12
C ARG A 273 -8.43 9.68 22.39
N LEU A 274 -8.43 10.95 22.71
CA LEU A 274 -7.26 11.74 23.09
C LEU A 274 -7.51 12.47 24.40
N PRO A 275 -6.48 12.62 25.26
CA PRO A 275 -6.55 13.44 26.45
C PRO A 275 -6.54 14.94 26.10
N GLU A 276 -6.90 15.78 27.06
CA GLU A 276 -6.69 17.22 26.97
C GLU A 276 -5.19 17.55 26.98
N GLY A 277 -4.83 18.69 26.38
CA GLY A 277 -3.45 19.17 26.33
C GLY A 277 -2.63 18.65 25.16
N PRO A 278 -1.30 18.59 25.26
CA PRO A 278 -0.43 18.07 24.18
C PRO A 278 -0.74 16.63 23.83
N LEU A 279 -0.49 16.24 22.57
CA LEU A 279 -0.60 14.83 22.13
C LEU A 279 0.48 14.01 22.86
N PRO A 280 0.12 12.96 23.62
CA PRO A 280 1.05 12.28 24.54
C PRO A 280 2.19 11.53 23.84
N PHE A 281 2.01 11.18 22.57
CA PHE A 281 2.96 10.45 21.77
C PHE A 281 3.88 11.35 20.92
N VAL A 282 3.64 12.67 20.88
CA VAL A 282 4.41 13.65 20.08
C VAL A 282 5.49 14.31 20.93
N HIS A 283 6.74 14.16 20.55
CA HIS A 283 7.86 14.90 21.13
C HIS A 283 8.19 16.15 20.31
N PRO A 284 8.92 17.15 20.86
CA PRO A 284 9.09 18.46 20.23
C PRO A 284 9.65 18.46 18.80
N GLU A 285 10.51 17.52 18.45
CA GLU A 285 11.19 17.48 17.14
C GLU A 285 10.53 16.51 16.14
N ASP A 286 9.56 15.72 16.56
CA ASP A 286 8.98 14.64 15.77
C ASP A 286 8.31 15.14 14.49
N LEU A 287 7.50 16.18 14.60
CA LEU A 287 6.78 16.71 13.43
C LEU A 287 7.73 17.29 12.38
N ALA A 288 8.86 17.85 12.80
CA ALA A 288 9.88 18.31 11.86
C ALA A 288 10.58 17.13 11.17
N ALA A 289 10.83 16.03 11.89
CA ALA A 289 11.38 14.82 11.31
C ALA A 289 10.40 14.15 10.34
N ILE A 290 9.11 14.04 10.70
CA ILE A 290 8.04 13.51 9.84
C ILE A 290 7.94 14.28 8.53
N ALA A 291 8.05 15.61 8.58
CA ALA A 291 7.92 16.51 7.43
C ALA A 291 9.18 16.57 6.55
N VAL A 292 10.09 15.60 6.64
CA VAL A 292 11.27 15.56 5.77
C VAL A 292 10.83 15.57 4.29
N PRO A 293 11.40 16.41 3.41
CA PRO A 293 11.03 16.43 2.00
C PRO A 293 11.26 15.07 1.34
N THR A 294 10.23 14.56 0.65
CA THR A 294 10.26 13.32 -0.12
C THR A 294 10.25 13.61 -1.62
N ASP A 295 10.66 12.64 -2.44
CA ASP A 295 10.81 12.78 -3.88
C ASP A 295 9.53 12.44 -4.64
N PHE A 296 8.62 11.69 -4.02
CA PHE A 296 7.28 11.36 -4.52
C PHE A 296 6.33 10.99 -3.38
N LEU A 297 5.03 11.11 -3.63
CA LEU A 297 3.96 10.52 -2.82
C LEU A 297 3.37 9.33 -3.58
N GLY A 298 3.46 8.12 -2.98
CA GLY A 298 2.79 6.93 -3.46
C GLY A 298 1.32 6.92 -3.03
N ILE A 299 0.46 6.50 -3.93
CA ILE A 299 -1.00 6.44 -3.73
C ILE A 299 -1.48 5.04 -4.07
N ASN A 300 -2.09 4.38 -3.08
CA ASN A 300 -2.91 3.21 -3.29
C ASN A 300 -4.36 3.66 -3.38
N PHE A 301 -5.02 3.33 -4.49
CA PHE A 301 -6.41 3.72 -4.75
C PHE A 301 -7.22 2.52 -5.24
N TYR A 302 -8.39 2.30 -4.65
CA TYR A 302 -9.27 1.20 -5.05
C TYR A 302 -10.73 1.63 -5.23
N SER A 303 -11.23 2.60 -4.43
CA SER A 303 -12.62 2.99 -4.41
C SER A 303 -12.79 4.40 -3.85
N ARG A 304 -14.05 4.87 -3.81
CA ARG A 304 -14.46 6.06 -3.06
C ARG A 304 -15.28 5.66 -1.83
N ALA A 305 -15.60 6.65 -0.98
CA ALA A 305 -16.59 6.51 0.07
C ALA A 305 -17.71 7.55 -0.08
N ILE A 306 -18.96 7.12 0.08
CA ILE A 306 -20.12 8.01 0.19
C ILE A 306 -20.49 8.06 1.67
N LEU A 307 -20.50 9.25 2.27
CA LEU A 307 -20.55 9.44 3.71
C LEU A 307 -21.87 10.10 4.12
N ARG A 308 -22.51 9.49 5.11
CA ARG A 308 -23.70 10.02 5.76
C ARG A 308 -23.47 10.19 7.25
N SER A 309 -24.05 11.27 7.82
CA SER A 309 -24.16 11.40 9.26
C SER A 309 -25.16 10.38 9.83
N THR A 310 -24.79 9.73 10.92
CA THR A 310 -25.70 8.81 11.65
C THR A 310 -26.48 9.48 12.77
N THR A 311 -26.22 10.77 13.04
CA THR A 311 -26.93 11.56 14.05
C THR A 311 -28.11 12.29 13.44
N VAL A 312 -29.31 11.71 13.56
CA VAL A 312 -30.58 12.36 13.15
C VAL A 312 -31.62 12.09 14.24
N PRO A 313 -32.03 13.08 15.03
CA PRO A 313 -31.40 14.39 15.18
C PRO A 313 -30.01 14.28 15.82
N GLU A 314 -29.12 15.18 15.47
CA GLU A 314 -27.76 15.27 16.04
C GLU A 314 -27.86 15.65 17.53
N THR A 315 -27.90 14.64 18.39
CA THR A 315 -27.92 14.83 19.85
C THR A 315 -26.52 14.84 20.46
N GLU A 316 -25.53 14.41 19.68
CA GLU A 316 -24.10 14.47 20.00
C GLU A 316 -23.42 15.51 19.10
N ASN A 317 -22.48 16.26 19.64
CA ASN A 317 -21.80 17.34 18.91
C ASN A 317 -20.89 16.89 17.74
N LEU A 318 -20.85 15.59 17.47
CA LEU A 318 -20.03 15.02 16.41
C LEU A 318 -20.86 14.10 15.54
N PRO A 319 -20.80 14.28 14.21
CA PRO A 319 -21.47 13.41 13.28
C PRO A 319 -20.83 12.02 13.35
N ARG A 320 -21.63 11.00 13.49
CA ARG A 320 -21.19 9.62 13.27
C ARG A 320 -21.16 9.37 11.76
N THR A 321 -20.01 8.94 11.28
CA THR A 321 -19.82 8.71 9.88
C THR A 321 -20.20 7.28 9.52
N LEU A 322 -21.08 7.11 8.55
CA LEU A 322 -21.44 5.84 7.97
C LEU A 322 -21.15 5.88 6.47
N ALA A 323 -20.41 4.88 5.97
CA ALA A 323 -20.26 4.69 4.54
C ALA A 323 -21.53 4.10 3.95
N GLU A 324 -22.08 4.74 2.91
CA GLU A 324 -23.22 4.23 2.16
C GLU A 324 -22.76 3.51 0.89
N PRO A 325 -23.51 2.48 0.47
CA PRO A 325 -23.25 1.85 -0.82
C PRO A 325 -23.53 2.82 -1.95
N GLY A 326 -22.54 3.03 -2.81
CA GLY A 326 -22.71 3.80 -4.04
C GLY A 326 -23.52 3.04 -5.10
N PRO A 327 -24.00 3.74 -6.14
CA PRO A 327 -24.84 3.17 -7.20
C PRO A 327 -24.06 2.37 -8.25
N GLU A 328 -22.74 2.50 -8.29
CA GLU A 328 -21.93 1.88 -9.33
C GLU A 328 -21.66 0.39 -9.09
N ALA A 329 -21.16 -0.30 -10.10
CA ALA A 329 -20.77 -1.70 -10.00
C ALA A 329 -19.67 -1.90 -8.94
N ARG A 330 -19.57 -3.14 -8.41
CA ARG A 330 -18.62 -3.50 -7.36
C ARG A 330 -17.72 -4.64 -7.78
N THR A 331 -16.53 -4.64 -7.21
CA THR A 331 -15.62 -5.79 -7.25
C THR A 331 -16.06 -6.88 -6.27
N ASP A 332 -15.46 -8.07 -6.34
CA ASP A 332 -15.86 -9.21 -5.47
C ASP A 332 -15.59 -8.94 -3.98
N ILE A 333 -14.60 -8.10 -3.65
CA ILE A 333 -14.38 -7.66 -2.27
C ILE A 333 -15.40 -6.60 -1.81
N GLY A 334 -16.29 -6.16 -2.70
CA GLY A 334 -17.38 -5.23 -2.40
C GLY A 334 -17.06 -3.75 -2.62
N TRP A 335 -15.91 -3.40 -3.14
CA TRP A 335 -15.52 -2.02 -3.41
C TRP A 335 -16.17 -1.49 -4.69
N GLU A 336 -16.69 -0.27 -4.61
CA GLU A 336 -17.33 0.40 -5.74
C GLU A 336 -16.30 0.78 -6.79
N ILE A 337 -16.62 0.55 -8.06
CA ILE A 337 -15.78 0.91 -9.21
C ILE A 337 -16.07 2.36 -9.59
N TYR A 338 -15.20 3.27 -9.18
CA TYR A 338 -15.39 4.70 -9.40
C TYR A 338 -14.12 5.41 -9.87
N PRO A 339 -13.75 5.31 -11.17
CA PRO A 339 -12.51 5.89 -11.69
C PRO A 339 -12.47 7.43 -11.62
N ASP A 340 -13.62 8.12 -11.61
CA ASP A 340 -13.67 9.56 -11.40
C ASP A 340 -13.18 9.95 -10.00
N GLY A 341 -13.34 9.10 -8.99
CA GLY A 341 -12.76 9.30 -7.66
C GLY A 341 -11.23 9.36 -7.67
N LEU A 342 -10.59 8.54 -8.51
CA LEU A 342 -9.14 8.62 -8.70
C LEU A 342 -8.74 9.95 -9.34
N TYR A 343 -9.46 10.39 -10.37
CA TYR A 343 -9.21 11.69 -10.98
C TYR A 343 -9.36 12.85 -10.01
N ASP A 344 -10.44 12.86 -9.22
CA ASP A 344 -10.72 13.90 -8.22
C ASP A 344 -9.66 13.92 -7.13
N LEU A 345 -9.27 12.74 -6.62
CA LEU A 345 -8.21 12.59 -5.62
C LEU A 345 -6.87 13.15 -6.13
N LEU A 346 -6.46 12.76 -7.32
CA LEU A 346 -5.20 13.23 -7.93
C LEU A 346 -5.19 14.74 -8.12
N ARG A 347 -6.30 15.32 -8.58
CA ARG A 347 -6.45 16.78 -8.73
C ARG A 347 -6.36 17.50 -7.38
N ARG A 348 -7.04 16.97 -6.38
CA ARG A 348 -7.00 17.49 -5.02
C ARG A 348 -5.58 17.45 -4.44
N LEU A 349 -4.90 16.31 -4.53
CA LEU A 349 -3.54 16.19 -4.00
C LEU A 349 -2.56 17.17 -4.67
N ALA A 350 -2.65 17.33 -5.98
CA ALA A 350 -1.82 18.29 -6.71
C ALA A 350 -2.11 19.75 -6.31
N ALA A 351 -3.35 20.07 -5.91
CA ALA A 351 -3.72 21.41 -5.46
C ALA A 351 -3.35 21.67 -3.98
N ASP A 352 -3.65 20.72 -3.11
CA ASP A 352 -3.50 20.88 -1.67
C ASP A 352 -2.07 20.59 -1.19
N TYR A 353 -1.33 19.70 -1.88
CA TYR A 353 0.02 19.25 -1.53
C TYR A 353 0.98 19.33 -2.73
N PRO A 354 1.21 20.51 -3.30
CA PRO A 354 1.79 20.69 -4.65
C PRO A 354 3.28 20.38 -4.79
N ALA A 355 4.00 20.17 -3.71
CA ALA A 355 5.46 20.10 -3.73
C ALA A 355 6.04 18.78 -4.23
N THR A 356 5.23 17.72 -4.42
CA THR A 356 5.73 16.36 -4.60
C THR A 356 5.06 15.68 -5.80
N PRO A 357 5.82 15.07 -6.74
CA PRO A 357 5.27 14.22 -7.78
C PRO A 357 4.41 13.08 -7.19
N LEU A 358 3.36 12.70 -7.89
CA LEU A 358 2.45 11.63 -7.50
C LEU A 358 2.75 10.36 -8.30
N ILE A 359 2.56 9.21 -7.69
CA ILE A 359 2.65 7.92 -8.38
C ILE A 359 1.56 6.98 -7.83
N ILE A 360 0.84 6.29 -8.71
CA ILE A 360 -0.05 5.21 -8.28
C ILE A 360 0.82 4.00 -7.97
N THR A 361 0.94 3.68 -6.70
CA THR A 361 1.72 2.54 -6.20
C THR A 361 0.92 1.26 -6.10
N GLU A 362 -0.41 1.37 -6.06
CA GLU A 362 -1.35 0.26 -6.21
C GLU A 362 -2.69 0.75 -6.78
N ASN A 363 -3.20 0.02 -7.76
CA ASN A 363 -4.58 0.08 -8.23
C ASN A 363 -4.94 -1.23 -8.91
N GLY A 364 -6.09 -1.81 -8.58
CA GLY A 364 -6.53 -3.09 -9.10
C GLY A 364 -7.88 -3.51 -8.53
N ALA A 365 -8.34 -4.68 -8.94
CA ALA A 365 -9.65 -5.19 -8.58
C ALA A 365 -9.62 -6.69 -8.28
N SER A 366 -10.35 -7.11 -7.26
CA SER A 366 -10.57 -8.52 -6.95
C SER A 366 -11.72 -9.05 -7.79
N TYR A 367 -11.44 -10.13 -8.53
CA TYR A 367 -12.44 -10.93 -9.24
C TYR A 367 -12.08 -12.40 -9.19
N ALA A 368 -13.03 -13.25 -8.80
CA ALA A 368 -12.90 -14.70 -8.89
C ALA A 368 -12.80 -15.12 -10.36
N THR A 369 -11.66 -15.70 -10.72
CA THR A 369 -11.38 -16.17 -12.07
C THR A 369 -10.82 -17.58 -12.02
N THR A 370 -11.24 -18.40 -12.97
CA THR A 370 -10.82 -19.80 -13.11
C THR A 370 -10.41 -20.05 -14.56
N PRO A 371 -9.57 -21.05 -14.85
CA PRO A 371 -9.28 -21.47 -16.20
C PRO A 371 -10.53 -21.86 -16.97
N SER A 372 -10.65 -21.38 -18.19
CA SER A 372 -11.69 -21.75 -19.16
C SER A 372 -11.33 -23.03 -19.91
N GLU A 373 -12.27 -23.60 -20.67
CA GLU A 373 -12.05 -24.83 -21.44
C GLU A 373 -10.90 -24.73 -22.47
N ASP A 374 -10.65 -23.52 -22.97
CA ASP A 374 -9.54 -23.24 -23.88
C ASP A 374 -8.18 -23.05 -23.17
N GLY A 375 -8.16 -23.15 -21.83
CA GLY A 375 -6.99 -22.91 -20.99
C GLY A 375 -6.66 -21.46 -20.69
N GLY A 376 -7.43 -20.50 -21.22
CA GLY A 376 -7.30 -19.07 -20.95
C GLY A 376 -7.94 -18.67 -19.63
N ILE A 377 -7.57 -17.48 -19.12
CA ILE A 377 -8.20 -16.86 -17.96
C ILE A 377 -8.86 -15.55 -18.41
N HIS A 378 -10.16 -15.62 -18.66
CA HIS A 378 -10.92 -14.49 -19.19
C HIS A 378 -11.47 -13.61 -18.06
N ASP A 379 -10.85 -12.46 -17.85
CA ASP A 379 -11.17 -11.52 -16.76
C ASP A 379 -11.56 -10.12 -17.28
N ALA A 380 -12.52 -10.06 -18.19
CA ALA A 380 -12.99 -8.84 -18.84
C ALA A 380 -13.36 -7.71 -17.85
N ALA A 381 -13.90 -8.06 -16.67
CA ALA A 381 -14.23 -7.09 -15.63
C ALA A 381 -12.97 -6.39 -15.07
N ARG A 382 -11.87 -7.13 -14.80
CA ARG A 382 -10.61 -6.55 -14.37
C ARG A 382 -9.98 -5.71 -15.48
N LEU A 383 -10.01 -6.17 -16.72
CA LEU A 383 -9.56 -5.40 -17.87
C LEU A 383 -10.29 -4.05 -17.93
N SER A 384 -11.62 -4.06 -17.83
CA SER A 384 -12.45 -2.84 -17.83
C SER A 384 -12.11 -1.91 -16.65
N TYR A 385 -11.86 -2.47 -15.48
CA TYR A 385 -11.41 -1.70 -14.31
C TYR A 385 -10.07 -1.00 -14.57
N LEU A 386 -9.06 -1.72 -15.04
CA LEU A 386 -7.75 -1.15 -15.35
C LEU A 386 -7.82 -0.09 -16.45
N ASP A 387 -8.58 -0.35 -17.52
CA ASP A 387 -8.78 0.61 -18.64
C ASP A 387 -9.39 1.92 -18.13
N SER A 388 -10.47 1.85 -17.35
CA SER A 388 -11.16 3.04 -16.85
C SER A 388 -10.31 3.87 -15.89
N HIS A 389 -9.54 3.22 -15.00
CA HIS A 389 -8.66 3.89 -14.03
C HIS A 389 -7.41 4.49 -14.69
N LEU A 390 -6.80 3.81 -15.67
CA LEU A 390 -5.71 4.39 -16.46
C LEU A 390 -6.16 5.58 -17.30
N ARG A 391 -7.40 5.56 -17.83
CA ARG A 391 -7.98 6.74 -18.49
C ARG A 391 -8.18 7.91 -17.51
N ALA A 392 -8.56 7.64 -16.26
CA ALA A 392 -8.65 8.65 -15.22
C ALA A 392 -7.24 9.23 -14.89
N CYS A 393 -6.21 8.41 -14.81
CA CYS A 393 -4.82 8.86 -14.68
C CYS A 393 -4.40 9.75 -15.85
N HIS A 394 -4.68 9.35 -17.08
CA HIS A 394 -4.36 10.17 -18.27
C HIS A 394 -5.09 11.52 -18.26
N ARG A 395 -6.36 11.55 -17.87
CA ARG A 395 -7.11 12.80 -17.69
C ARG A 395 -6.46 13.72 -16.67
N ALA A 396 -6.01 13.15 -15.53
CA ALA A 396 -5.31 13.90 -14.49
C ALA A 396 -3.99 14.50 -14.99
N ILE A 397 -3.19 13.73 -15.74
CA ILE A 397 -1.97 14.22 -16.39
C ILE A 397 -2.30 15.37 -17.36
N THR A 398 -3.31 15.20 -18.20
CA THR A 398 -3.74 16.23 -19.15
C THR A 398 -4.22 17.51 -18.46
N ALA A 399 -4.77 17.37 -17.24
CA ALA A 399 -5.16 18.49 -16.38
C ALA A 399 -3.99 19.10 -15.57
N GLY A 400 -2.75 18.69 -15.83
CA GLY A 400 -1.54 19.25 -15.21
C GLY A 400 -1.10 18.59 -13.91
N VAL A 401 -1.68 17.45 -13.52
CA VAL A 401 -1.23 16.70 -12.33
C VAL A 401 0.14 16.07 -12.63
N PRO A 402 1.15 16.22 -11.75
CA PRO A 402 2.47 15.64 -11.92
C PRO A 402 2.49 14.13 -11.58
N LEU A 403 1.68 13.33 -12.27
CA LEU A 403 1.60 11.89 -12.11
C LEU A 403 2.68 11.22 -12.96
N ILE A 404 3.60 10.48 -12.31
CA ILE A 404 4.81 9.95 -12.96
C ILE A 404 4.76 8.45 -13.25
N GLY A 405 3.78 7.71 -12.73
CA GLY A 405 3.70 6.27 -12.99
C GLY A 405 2.49 5.61 -12.36
N TYR A 406 2.34 4.32 -12.69
CA TYR A 406 1.25 3.47 -12.26
C TYR A 406 1.74 2.04 -12.08
N PHE A 407 1.46 1.44 -10.92
CA PHE A 407 1.69 0.05 -10.61
C PHE A 407 0.36 -0.69 -10.46
N ALA A 408 0.16 -1.72 -11.28
CA ALA A 408 -1.01 -2.58 -11.14
C ALA A 408 -0.88 -3.46 -9.88
N TRP A 409 -1.92 -3.46 -9.06
CA TRP A 409 -2.07 -4.37 -7.93
C TRP A 409 -3.03 -5.51 -8.31
N SER A 410 -2.53 -6.70 -8.44
CA SER A 410 -1.19 -7.22 -8.16
C SER A 410 -0.63 -7.91 -9.40
N LEU A 411 0.70 -8.11 -9.43
CA LEU A 411 1.32 -8.95 -10.47
C LEU A 411 0.60 -10.29 -10.58
N MET A 412 0.42 -10.97 -9.46
CA MET A 412 -0.20 -12.30 -9.40
C MET A 412 -1.22 -12.41 -8.28
N ASP A 413 -2.17 -13.34 -8.41
CA ASP A 413 -3.04 -13.72 -7.31
C ASP A 413 -2.20 -14.16 -6.11
N ASN A 414 -2.59 -13.76 -4.90
CA ASN A 414 -1.77 -13.96 -3.71
C ASN A 414 -2.61 -14.05 -2.43
N PHE A 415 -1.97 -14.11 -1.29
CA PHE A 415 -2.59 -14.10 0.03
C PHE A 415 -3.15 -12.70 0.35
N GLU A 416 -4.49 -12.56 0.41
CA GLU A 416 -5.18 -11.30 0.68
C GLU A 416 -5.52 -11.14 2.17
N TRP A 417 -4.50 -11.12 3.01
CA TRP A 417 -4.56 -10.78 4.42
C TRP A 417 -5.65 -11.57 5.18
N ALA A 418 -6.59 -10.89 5.85
CA ALA A 418 -7.69 -11.54 6.57
C ALA A 418 -8.65 -12.33 5.66
N TYR A 419 -8.64 -12.08 4.35
CA TYR A 419 -9.44 -12.84 3.36
C TYR A 419 -8.75 -14.12 2.87
N GLY A 420 -7.51 -14.38 3.28
CA GLY A 420 -6.75 -15.55 2.80
C GLY A 420 -6.60 -15.56 1.28
N TYR A 421 -6.82 -16.70 0.65
CA TYR A 421 -6.74 -16.83 -0.81
C TYR A 421 -8.07 -16.63 -1.54
N SER A 422 -9.11 -16.19 -0.84
CA SER A 422 -10.45 -16.03 -1.44
C SER A 422 -10.59 -14.82 -2.37
N GLN A 423 -9.70 -13.84 -2.28
CA GLN A 423 -9.70 -12.65 -3.13
C GLN A 423 -8.54 -12.69 -4.12
N ARG A 424 -8.82 -12.48 -5.41
CA ARG A 424 -7.83 -12.59 -6.48
C ARG A 424 -7.65 -11.25 -7.19
N PHE A 425 -6.58 -10.55 -6.85
CA PHE A 425 -6.22 -9.24 -7.44
C PHE A 425 -5.25 -9.35 -8.62
N GLY A 426 -4.58 -10.48 -8.77
CA GLY A 426 -3.54 -10.66 -9.77
C GLY A 426 -3.99 -10.44 -11.21
N ILE A 427 -3.11 -9.89 -12.04
CA ILE A 427 -3.21 -9.97 -13.50
C ILE A 427 -2.67 -11.32 -14.01
N VAL A 428 -1.90 -12.02 -13.18
CA VAL A 428 -1.49 -13.41 -13.38
C VAL A 428 -2.29 -14.31 -12.44
N TRP A 429 -2.91 -15.33 -12.97
CA TRP A 429 -3.60 -16.34 -12.17
C TRP A 429 -2.58 -17.33 -11.61
N VAL A 430 -2.75 -17.68 -10.31
CA VAL A 430 -1.93 -18.67 -9.62
C VAL A 430 -2.79 -19.87 -9.23
N ASP A 431 -2.38 -21.04 -9.65
CA ASP A 431 -2.87 -22.29 -9.08
C ASP A 431 -2.11 -22.58 -7.79
N TYR A 432 -2.73 -22.35 -6.65
CA TYR A 432 -2.05 -22.50 -5.35
C TYR A 432 -1.64 -23.93 -5.03
N ALA A 433 -2.24 -24.94 -5.69
CA ALA A 433 -1.88 -26.35 -5.50
C ALA A 433 -0.60 -26.73 -6.27
N THR A 434 -0.45 -26.26 -7.50
CA THR A 434 0.67 -26.58 -8.38
C THR A 434 1.70 -25.48 -8.51
N GLN A 435 1.35 -24.28 -8.04
CA GLN A 435 2.13 -23.06 -8.20
C GLN A 435 2.31 -22.63 -9.67
N ALA A 436 1.46 -23.11 -10.58
CA ALA A 436 1.48 -22.68 -11.98
C ALA A 436 0.98 -21.24 -12.13
N ARG A 437 1.59 -20.49 -13.06
CA ARG A 437 1.24 -19.11 -13.39
C ARG A 437 0.64 -19.04 -14.79
N THR A 438 -0.52 -18.40 -14.93
CA THR A 438 -1.18 -18.17 -16.23
C THR A 438 -1.54 -16.70 -16.38
N LEU A 439 -1.12 -16.07 -17.48
CA LEU A 439 -1.49 -14.69 -17.78
C LEU A 439 -3.00 -14.61 -18.02
N LYS A 440 -3.64 -13.63 -17.39
CA LYS A 440 -5.05 -13.31 -17.62
C LYS A 440 -5.20 -12.37 -18.83
N ASP A 441 -6.39 -12.26 -19.38
CA ASP A 441 -6.66 -11.30 -20.48
C ASP A 441 -6.29 -9.87 -20.08
N SER A 442 -6.53 -9.48 -18.85
CA SER A 442 -6.12 -8.20 -18.31
C SER A 442 -4.60 -7.98 -18.33
N ALA A 443 -3.80 -9.04 -18.13
CA ALA A 443 -2.35 -8.97 -18.24
C ALA A 443 -1.90 -8.73 -19.68
N LEU A 444 -2.53 -9.42 -20.65
CA LEU A 444 -2.22 -9.24 -22.07
C LEU A 444 -2.57 -7.83 -22.53
N TRP A 445 -3.70 -7.30 -22.09
CA TRP A 445 -4.09 -5.92 -22.36
C TRP A 445 -3.11 -4.91 -21.69
N TYR A 446 -2.76 -5.12 -20.42
CA TYR A 446 -1.83 -4.24 -19.68
C TYR A 446 -0.44 -4.25 -20.32
N ARG A 447 0.02 -5.41 -20.80
CA ARG A 447 1.24 -5.55 -21.60
C ARG A 447 1.25 -4.60 -22.80
N ASP A 448 0.15 -4.59 -23.56
CA ASP A 448 0.06 -3.80 -24.78
C ASP A 448 0.06 -2.28 -24.47
N VAL A 449 -0.56 -1.90 -23.34
CA VAL A 449 -0.50 -0.52 -22.82
C VAL A 449 0.91 -0.16 -22.36
N ALA A 450 1.54 -1.01 -21.55
CA ALA A 450 2.88 -0.77 -21.02
C ALA A 450 3.94 -0.62 -22.13
N ARG A 451 3.87 -1.48 -23.17
CA ARG A 451 4.80 -1.44 -24.30
C ARG A 451 4.59 -0.25 -25.22
N SER A 452 3.35 0.13 -25.46
CA SER A 452 3.03 1.22 -26.38
C SER A 452 3.01 2.60 -25.72
N GLY A 453 2.83 2.67 -24.39
CA GLY A 453 2.51 3.89 -23.67
C GLY A 453 1.15 4.49 -24.06
N ARG A 454 0.21 3.67 -24.55
CA ARG A 454 -1.07 4.15 -25.13
C ARG A 454 -2.24 3.27 -24.72
N ILE A 455 -3.40 3.89 -24.57
CA ILE A 455 -4.67 3.20 -24.49
C ILE A 455 -5.44 3.48 -25.80
N ALA A 456 -5.76 2.43 -26.54
CA ALA A 456 -6.49 2.54 -27.80
C ALA A 456 -7.92 3.08 -27.57
N PRO A 457 -8.51 3.80 -28.58
CA PRO A 457 -9.91 4.18 -28.55
C PRO A 457 -10.79 2.92 -28.60
N GLY A 458 -11.72 2.78 -27.66
CA GLY A 458 -12.77 1.75 -27.75
C GLY A 458 -12.37 0.33 -27.36
N SER A 459 -11.30 0.13 -26.61
CA SER A 459 -11.07 -1.15 -25.89
C SER A 459 -12.14 -1.30 -24.80
N ARG A 460 -13.30 -1.84 -25.17
CA ARG A 460 -14.40 -2.24 -24.28
C ARG A 460 -14.46 -3.75 -24.20
#